data_c7256b61d701cc70dbab8d6986856389
#
_entry.id   c7256b61d701cc70dbab8d6986856389
#
_cell.length_a   1.000
_cell.length_b   1.000
_cell.length_c   1.000
_cell.angle_alpha   90.00
_cell.angle_beta   90.00
_cell.angle_gamma   90.00
#
_symmetry.space_group_name_H-M   'P 1'
#
loop_
_entity.id
_entity.type
_entity.pdbx_description
1 polymer ?
#
loop_
_entity_poly.entity_id
_entity_poly.type
_entity_poly.pdbx_seq_one_letter_code
_entity_poly.pdbx_strand_id
1 'polypeptide(L)'
;MEENISDRIVAKFKSIIHRIGTAFRQERTRELFTFLGFVLLSLIFWFMQGLNEEVENSFKIPIELQNLPEKTTLINDLPSHIEVRVRDKGPVMLGYAIEGLSPLRINFQEYDKGRNSFLLLSSQLETILRKSLRSSTSIVSIIPDTLKVMYTHNAGKRVKLVVKGVASTTPQCVLSGDMT
;
A
#
# COMPACT_ATOMS: atom_id res chain seq x y z
N MET A 1 -30.62 2.65 -23.22
CA MET A 1 -29.60 3.33 -24.07
C MET A 1 -28.23 2.63 -24.03
N GLU A 2 -28.07 1.55 -23.24
CA GLU A 2 -26.81 0.77 -23.11
C GLU A 2 -26.69 -0.45 -24.06
N GLU A 3 -27.80 -0.89 -24.64
CA GLU A 3 -27.85 -2.07 -25.54
C GLU A 3 -27.13 -1.84 -26.90
N ASN A 4 -26.86 -0.59 -27.26
CA ASN A 4 -26.31 -0.24 -28.57
C ASN A 4 -24.76 -0.25 -28.63
N ILE A 5 -24.05 -0.33 -27.51
CA ILE A 5 -22.58 -0.31 -27.49
C ILE A 5 -22.03 -1.74 -27.58
N SER A 6 -22.63 -2.71 -26.90
CA SER A 6 -22.21 -4.12 -26.95
C SER A 6 -22.43 -4.73 -28.33
N ASP A 7 -23.56 -4.42 -28.99
CA ASP A 7 -23.86 -4.91 -30.34
C ASP A 7 -22.91 -4.33 -31.40
N ARG A 8 -22.53 -3.07 -31.25
CA ARG A 8 -21.55 -2.42 -32.14
C ARG A 8 -20.13 -3.00 -31.95
N ILE A 9 -19.76 -3.38 -30.73
CA ILE A 9 -18.46 -4.02 -30.44
C ILE A 9 -18.46 -5.44 -31.01
N VAL A 10 -19.52 -6.20 -30.79
CA VAL A 10 -19.67 -7.57 -31.32
C VAL A 10 -19.70 -7.56 -32.85
N ALA A 11 -20.42 -6.63 -33.48
CA ALA A 11 -20.45 -6.49 -34.94
C ALA A 11 -19.08 -6.11 -35.53
N LYS A 12 -18.34 -5.19 -34.86
CA LYS A 12 -16.96 -4.87 -35.26
C LYS A 12 -16.04 -6.07 -35.10
N PHE A 13 -16.15 -6.81 -34.01
CA PHE A 13 -15.34 -7.99 -33.76
C PHE A 13 -15.62 -9.09 -34.80
N LYS A 14 -16.89 -9.31 -35.13
CA LYS A 14 -17.32 -10.25 -36.18
C LYS A 14 -16.83 -9.87 -37.58
N SER A 15 -16.84 -8.56 -37.90
CA SER A 15 -16.33 -8.05 -39.17
C SER A 15 -14.81 -8.16 -39.27
N ILE A 16 -14.08 -8.00 -38.17
CA ILE A 16 -12.62 -8.17 -38.10
C ILE A 16 -12.28 -9.65 -38.29
N ILE A 17 -12.97 -10.56 -37.60
CA ILE A 17 -12.77 -12.01 -37.76
C ILE A 17 -13.06 -12.48 -39.21
N HIS A 18 -14.11 -11.94 -39.82
CA HIS A 18 -14.45 -12.29 -41.23
C HIS A 18 -13.41 -11.75 -42.20
N ARG A 19 -12.88 -10.56 -42.01
CA ARG A 19 -11.78 -9.99 -42.83
C ARG A 19 -10.49 -10.75 -42.66
N ILE A 20 -10.19 -11.22 -41.45
CA ILE A 20 -9.04 -12.10 -41.17
C ILE A 20 -9.23 -13.43 -41.91
N GLY A 21 -10.42 -14.05 -41.86
CA GLY A 21 -10.72 -15.30 -42.51
C GLY A 21 -10.61 -15.24 -44.06
N THR A 22 -10.97 -14.12 -44.69
CA THR A 22 -10.82 -13.94 -46.13
C THR A 22 -9.38 -13.65 -46.55
N ALA A 23 -8.59 -12.99 -45.68
CA ALA A 23 -7.16 -12.77 -45.89
C ALA A 23 -6.34 -14.09 -45.84
N PHE A 24 -6.81 -15.09 -45.09
CA PHE A 24 -6.16 -16.42 -44.99
C PHE A 24 -6.19 -17.22 -46.28
N ARG A 25 -6.95 -16.82 -47.28
CA ARG A 25 -7.13 -17.57 -48.52
C ARG A 25 -6.08 -17.31 -49.62
N GLN A 26 -5.21 -16.33 -49.37
CA GLN A 26 -4.13 -15.99 -50.31
C GLN A 26 -2.82 -16.58 -49.78
N GLU A 27 -2.10 -17.36 -50.57
CA GLU A 27 -0.91 -18.11 -50.15
C GLU A 27 0.15 -17.25 -49.47
N ARG A 28 0.40 -16.05 -49.94
CA ARG A 28 1.33 -15.08 -49.32
C ARG A 28 0.88 -14.61 -47.95
N THR A 29 -0.41 -14.47 -47.73
CA THR A 29 -0.96 -14.02 -46.42
C THR A 29 -0.87 -15.15 -45.38
N ARG A 30 -0.97 -16.40 -45.80
CA ARG A 30 -0.84 -17.57 -44.90
C ARG A 30 0.56 -17.64 -44.27
N GLU A 31 1.61 -17.43 -45.07
CA GLU A 31 2.98 -17.40 -44.56
C GLU A 31 3.20 -16.25 -43.59
N LEU A 32 2.65 -15.05 -43.90
CA LEU A 32 2.73 -13.90 -43.01
C LEU A 32 2.01 -14.13 -41.68
N PHE A 33 0.82 -14.73 -41.69
CA PHE A 33 0.10 -15.07 -40.47
C PHE A 33 0.79 -16.14 -39.64
N THR A 34 1.41 -17.12 -40.28
CA THR A 34 2.22 -18.14 -39.59
C THR A 34 3.42 -17.47 -38.93
N PHE A 35 4.15 -16.59 -39.63
CA PHE A 35 5.25 -15.82 -39.08
C PHE A 35 4.80 -14.96 -37.93
N LEU A 36 3.70 -14.20 -38.09
CA LEU A 36 3.15 -13.36 -37.03
C LEU A 36 2.71 -14.18 -35.80
N GLY A 37 2.17 -15.37 -36.02
CA GLY A 37 1.84 -16.33 -34.95
C GLY A 37 3.06 -16.73 -34.13
N PHE A 38 4.18 -17.05 -34.79
CA PHE A 38 5.43 -17.37 -34.10
C PHE A 38 6.00 -16.14 -33.35
N VAL A 39 5.94 -14.99 -33.98
CA VAL A 39 6.37 -13.72 -33.29
C VAL A 39 5.52 -13.47 -32.06
N LEU A 40 4.20 -13.61 -32.16
CA LEU A 40 3.29 -13.44 -31.02
C LEU A 40 3.58 -14.47 -29.92
N LEU A 41 3.79 -15.74 -30.30
CA LEU A 41 4.13 -16.78 -29.35
C LEU A 41 5.45 -16.50 -28.64
N SER A 42 6.48 -16.09 -29.37
CA SER A 42 7.77 -15.69 -28.81
C SER A 42 7.64 -14.51 -27.85
N LEU A 43 6.80 -13.53 -28.21
CA LEU A 43 6.53 -12.36 -27.37
C LEU A 43 5.82 -12.74 -26.06
N ILE A 44 4.87 -13.70 -26.12
CA ILE A 44 4.19 -14.24 -24.95
C ILE A 44 5.19 -14.94 -24.02
N PHE A 45 6.07 -15.80 -24.57
CA PHE A 45 7.10 -16.47 -23.79
C PHE A 45 8.08 -15.48 -23.15
N TRP A 46 8.53 -14.49 -23.90
CA TRP A 46 9.41 -13.44 -23.40
C TRP A 46 8.75 -12.64 -22.27
N PHE A 47 7.48 -12.27 -22.45
CA PHE A 47 6.69 -11.57 -21.46
C PHE A 47 6.49 -12.41 -20.18
N MET A 48 6.16 -13.71 -20.33
CA MET A 48 6.02 -14.62 -19.18
C MET A 48 7.34 -14.75 -18.40
N GLN A 49 8.47 -14.73 -19.07
CA GLN A 49 9.78 -14.80 -18.42
C GLN A 49 10.08 -13.53 -17.63
N GLY A 50 9.80 -12.35 -18.20
CA GLY A 50 9.97 -11.06 -17.51
C GLY A 50 9.05 -10.90 -16.29
N LEU A 51 7.83 -11.47 -16.31
CA LEU A 51 6.93 -11.45 -15.16
C LEU A 51 7.40 -12.33 -13.98
N ASN A 52 8.36 -13.22 -14.21
CA ASN A 52 8.85 -14.14 -13.19
C ASN A 52 10.03 -13.58 -12.39
N GLU A 53 10.52 -12.40 -12.76
CA GLU A 53 11.58 -11.72 -12.04
C GLU A 53 11.08 -11.16 -10.71
N GLU A 54 11.91 -11.29 -9.67
CA GLU A 54 11.64 -10.72 -8.36
C GLU A 54 11.92 -9.21 -8.37
N VAL A 55 10.96 -8.45 -7.92
CA VAL A 55 11.03 -6.99 -7.83
C VAL A 55 10.87 -6.58 -6.37
N GLU A 56 11.65 -5.60 -5.94
CA GLU A 56 11.48 -4.95 -4.64
C GLU A 56 10.69 -3.66 -4.79
N ASN A 57 9.75 -3.45 -3.87
CA ASN A 57 9.02 -2.18 -3.79
C ASN A 57 8.70 -1.83 -2.33
N SER A 58 8.57 -0.53 -2.06
CA SER A 58 8.18 -0.01 -0.74
C SER A 58 6.72 0.42 -0.74
N PHE A 59 5.98 -0.02 0.27
CA PHE A 59 4.57 0.32 0.47
C PHE A 59 4.38 1.00 1.82
N LYS A 60 3.54 2.03 1.85
CA LYS A 60 3.09 2.69 3.08
C LYS A 60 1.82 2.02 3.56
N ILE A 61 1.89 1.40 4.74
CA ILE A 61 0.79 0.66 5.34
C ILE A 61 0.27 1.46 6.53
N PRO A 62 -1.01 1.85 6.55
CA PRO A 62 -1.59 2.55 7.70
C PRO A 62 -1.66 1.64 8.92
N ILE A 63 -1.49 2.24 10.11
CA ILE A 63 -1.56 1.53 11.39
C ILE A 63 -2.94 1.76 12.00
N GLU A 64 -3.60 0.68 12.39
CA GLU A 64 -4.86 0.70 13.12
C GLU A 64 -4.72 -0.01 14.45
N LEU A 65 -4.95 0.72 15.57
CA LEU A 65 -5.06 0.11 16.88
C LEU A 65 -6.49 -0.40 17.10
N GLN A 66 -6.62 -1.68 17.38
CA GLN A 66 -7.89 -2.33 17.70
C GLN A 66 -8.01 -2.59 19.21
N ASN A 67 -9.24 -2.67 19.70
CA ASN A 67 -9.56 -2.98 21.10
C ASN A 67 -8.91 -2.02 22.11
N LEU A 68 -8.85 -0.73 21.77
CA LEU A 68 -8.44 0.31 22.70
C LEU A 68 -9.56 0.52 23.74
N PRO A 69 -9.28 0.38 25.08
CA PRO A 69 -10.29 0.61 26.10
C PRO A 69 -10.77 2.09 26.10
N GLU A 70 -12.05 2.33 26.34
CA GLU A 70 -12.67 3.68 26.30
C GLU A 70 -11.99 4.73 27.19
N LYS A 71 -11.34 4.30 28.27
CA LYS A 71 -10.64 5.17 29.21
C LYS A 71 -9.14 5.31 28.95
N THR A 72 -8.67 4.82 27.79
CA THR A 72 -7.24 4.87 27.45
C THR A 72 -6.97 6.01 26.48
N THR A 73 -6.02 6.86 26.84
CA THR A 73 -5.55 7.96 25.99
C THR A 73 -4.11 7.70 25.57
N LEU A 74 -3.83 7.79 24.28
CA LEU A 74 -2.46 7.74 23.77
C LEU A 74 -1.74 9.03 24.11
N ILE A 75 -0.52 8.91 24.64
CA ILE A 75 0.31 10.05 25.05
C ILE A 75 1.23 10.49 23.92
N ASN A 76 1.75 9.53 23.13
CA ASN A 76 2.61 9.84 22.01
C ASN A 76 1.87 9.76 20.69
N ASP A 77 2.31 10.58 19.74
CA ASP A 77 1.85 10.46 18.36
C ASP A 77 2.41 9.18 17.74
N LEU A 78 1.53 8.26 17.40
CA LEU A 78 1.91 7.10 16.60
C LEU A 78 2.12 7.56 15.15
N PRO A 79 3.09 7.00 14.44
CA PRO A 79 3.18 7.22 13.01
C PRO A 79 1.89 6.72 12.35
N SER A 80 1.32 7.51 11.47
CA SER A 80 0.09 7.16 10.76
C SER A 80 0.26 5.95 9.84
N HIS A 81 1.48 5.67 9.44
CA HIS A 81 1.85 4.56 8.55
C HIS A 81 3.26 4.05 8.84
N ILE A 82 3.52 2.83 8.48
CA ILE A 82 4.85 2.23 8.38
C ILE A 82 5.21 2.04 6.91
N GLU A 83 6.49 2.16 6.60
CA GLU A 83 7.01 1.83 5.28
C GLU A 83 7.57 0.41 5.32
N VAL A 84 7.04 -0.45 4.47
CA VAL A 84 7.45 -1.85 4.38
C VAL A 84 8.00 -2.10 2.99
N ARG A 85 9.27 -2.50 2.93
CA ARG A 85 9.89 -2.95 1.69
C ARG A 85 9.71 -4.45 1.56
N VAL A 86 9.10 -4.85 0.47
CA VAL A 86 8.80 -6.26 0.17
C VAL A 86 9.39 -6.64 -1.18
N ARG A 87 9.66 -7.94 -1.33
CA ARG A 87 10.16 -8.55 -2.56
C ARG A 87 9.24 -9.69 -2.96
N ASP A 88 8.77 -9.67 -4.19
CA ASP A 88 7.99 -10.74 -4.81
C ASP A 88 8.05 -10.61 -6.34
N LYS A 89 7.39 -11.51 -7.03
CA LYS A 89 7.25 -11.49 -8.49
C LYS A 89 6.41 -10.30 -8.96
N GLY A 90 6.73 -9.80 -10.16
CA GLY A 90 6.08 -8.63 -10.77
C GLY A 90 4.55 -8.62 -10.69
N PRO A 91 3.83 -9.70 -11.04
CA PRO A 91 2.36 -9.75 -10.96
C PRO A 91 1.81 -9.57 -9.55
N VAL A 92 2.49 -10.10 -8.53
CA VAL A 92 2.08 -9.94 -7.12
C VAL A 92 2.26 -8.50 -6.69
N MET A 93 3.40 -7.89 -7.07
CA MET A 93 3.68 -6.48 -6.80
C MET A 93 2.68 -5.53 -7.44
N LEU A 94 2.28 -5.83 -8.69
CA LEU A 94 1.24 -5.08 -9.37
C LEU A 94 -0.10 -5.22 -8.66
N GLY A 95 -0.45 -6.40 -8.15
CA GLY A 95 -1.64 -6.60 -7.32
C GLY A 95 -1.64 -5.70 -6.08
N TYR A 96 -0.53 -5.63 -5.34
CA TYR A 96 -0.40 -4.73 -4.19
C TYR A 96 -0.47 -3.24 -4.56
N ALA A 97 0.03 -2.86 -5.74
CA ALA A 97 -0.04 -1.48 -6.21
C ALA A 97 -1.46 -1.04 -6.58
N ILE A 98 -2.30 -1.95 -7.08
CA ILE A 98 -3.67 -1.69 -7.50
C ILE A 98 -4.65 -1.80 -6.32
N GLU A 99 -4.58 -2.89 -5.57
CA GLU A 99 -5.51 -3.19 -4.47
C GLU A 99 -5.13 -2.49 -3.17
N GLY A 100 -3.86 -2.08 -3.02
CA GLY A 100 -3.29 -1.62 -1.77
C GLY A 100 -2.99 -2.78 -0.82
N LEU A 101 -2.27 -2.48 0.26
CA LEU A 101 -2.05 -3.41 1.35
C LEU A 101 -3.06 -3.13 2.47
N SER A 102 -3.57 -4.21 3.07
CA SER A 102 -4.46 -4.10 4.23
C SER A 102 -3.78 -3.37 5.38
N PRO A 103 -4.53 -2.56 6.17
CA PRO A 103 -3.96 -1.85 7.32
C PRO A 103 -3.35 -2.82 8.33
N LEU A 104 -2.26 -2.38 8.97
CA LEU A 104 -1.62 -3.11 10.06
C LEU A 104 -2.49 -2.98 11.31
N ARG A 105 -3.21 -4.04 11.64
CA ARG A 105 -4.10 -4.09 12.80
C ARG A 105 -3.35 -4.62 14.00
N ILE A 106 -3.14 -3.75 14.99
CA ILE A 106 -2.47 -4.08 16.24
C ILE A 106 -3.53 -4.19 17.34
N ASN A 107 -3.67 -5.37 17.92
CA ASN A 107 -4.58 -5.57 19.04
C ASN A 107 -3.94 -5.02 20.32
N PHE A 108 -4.47 -3.89 20.81
CA PHE A 108 -3.94 -3.22 22.00
C PHE A 108 -3.90 -4.13 23.23
N GLN A 109 -4.97 -4.93 23.46
CA GLN A 109 -5.07 -5.79 24.64
C GLN A 109 -4.02 -6.90 24.69
N GLU A 110 -3.52 -7.34 23.54
CA GLU A 110 -2.48 -8.39 23.48
C GLU A 110 -1.12 -7.90 23.99
N TYR A 111 -0.85 -6.60 23.79
CA TYR A 111 0.43 -5.98 24.15
C TYR A 111 0.37 -5.14 25.43
N ASP A 112 -0.82 -4.83 25.92
CA ASP A 112 -1.01 -4.12 27.19
C ASP A 112 -0.67 -5.02 28.38
N LYS A 113 0.48 -4.71 29.04
CA LYS A 113 0.93 -5.37 30.27
C LYS A 113 0.75 -4.47 31.49
N GLY A 114 -0.07 -3.43 31.41
CA GLY A 114 -0.32 -2.48 32.51
C GLY A 114 0.86 -1.56 32.84
N ARG A 115 1.84 -1.41 31.95
CA ARG A 115 3.05 -0.59 32.15
C ARG A 115 2.97 0.81 31.55
N ASN A 116 1.80 1.26 31.15
CA ASN A 116 1.57 2.55 30.47
C ASN A 116 2.37 2.73 29.16
N SER A 117 3.05 1.69 28.71
CA SER A 117 3.74 1.65 27.41
C SER A 117 4.04 0.23 26.98
N PHE A 118 4.03 0.02 25.67
CA PHE A 118 4.58 -1.19 25.07
C PHE A 118 5.43 -0.86 23.84
N LEU A 119 6.31 -1.77 23.51
CA LEU A 119 7.23 -1.66 22.39
C LEU A 119 6.99 -2.85 21.46
N LEU A 120 6.74 -2.56 20.19
CA LEU A 120 6.66 -3.54 19.13
C LEU A 120 7.96 -3.50 18.33
N LEU A 121 8.68 -4.59 18.34
CA LEU A 121 9.91 -4.76 17.55
C LEU A 121 9.56 -5.16 16.11
N SER A 122 10.47 -4.97 15.19
CA SER A 122 10.32 -5.36 13.78
C SER A 122 9.90 -6.81 13.59
N SER A 123 10.40 -7.74 14.41
CA SER A 123 10.01 -9.16 14.36
C SER A 123 8.53 -9.40 14.66
N GLN A 124 7.97 -8.63 15.60
CA GLN A 124 6.54 -8.71 15.94
C GLN A 124 5.68 -8.05 14.84
N LEU A 125 6.13 -6.91 14.32
CA LEU A 125 5.50 -6.24 13.18
C LEU A 125 5.50 -7.15 11.95
N GLU A 126 6.60 -7.82 11.68
CA GLU A 126 6.71 -8.80 10.60
C GLU A 126 5.71 -9.95 10.76
N THR A 127 5.56 -10.48 11.97
CA THR A 127 4.60 -11.56 12.26
C THR A 127 3.16 -11.14 11.99
N ILE A 128 2.80 -9.89 12.32
CA ILE A 128 1.46 -9.35 12.05
C ILE A 128 1.28 -9.13 10.55
N LEU A 129 2.28 -8.54 9.87
CA LEU A 129 2.26 -8.26 8.44
C LEU A 129 2.16 -9.52 7.58
N ARG A 130 2.83 -10.61 7.97
CA ARG A 130 2.76 -11.90 7.27
C ARG A 130 1.34 -12.44 7.14
N LYS A 131 0.42 -12.08 8.04
CA LYS A 131 -1.00 -12.46 7.95
C LYS A 131 -1.73 -11.72 6.83
N SER A 132 -1.24 -10.55 6.44
CA SER A 132 -1.84 -9.68 5.40
C SER A 132 -1.14 -9.80 4.04
N LEU A 133 0.06 -10.38 4.01
CA LEU A 133 0.84 -10.58 2.80
C LEU A 133 0.61 -11.99 2.22
N ARG A 134 0.87 -12.14 0.93
CA ARG A 134 0.89 -13.47 0.29
C ARG A 134 2.08 -14.28 0.80
N SER A 135 1.95 -15.60 0.84
CA SER A 135 2.99 -16.50 1.32
C SER A 135 4.29 -16.46 0.51
N SER A 136 4.21 -16.03 -0.76
CA SER A 136 5.38 -15.83 -1.64
C SER A 136 6.17 -14.58 -1.31
N THR A 137 5.54 -13.58 -0.66
CA THR A 137 6.13 -12.26 -0.42
C THR A 137 7.16 -12.31 0.70
N SER A 138 8.37 -11.85 0.43
CA SER A 138 9.42 -11.68 1.42
C SER A 138 9.49 -10.24 1.90
N ILE A 139 9.53 -10.04 3.23
CA ILE A 139 9.73 -8.73 3.85
C ILE A 139 11.23 -8.47 3.90
N VAL A 140 11.69 -7.37 3.28
CA VAL A 140 13.09 -6.96 3.23
C VAL A 140 13.43 -6.04 4.39
N SER A 141 12.58 -5.03 4.64
CA SER A 141 12.76 -4.08 5.75
C SER A 141 11.44 -3.44 6.15
N ILE A 142 11.38 -2.98 7.41
CA ILE A 142 10.25 -2.25 7.99
C ILE A 142 10.81 -0.97 8.60
N ILE A 143 10.20 0.17 8.32
CA ILE A 143 10.58 1.48 8.85
C ILE A 143 9.34 2.16 9.45
N PRO A 144 9.35 2.55 10.73
CA PRO A 144 10.42 2.36 11.71
C PRO A 144 10.55 0.88 12.14
N ASP A 145 11.74 0.49 12.56
CA ASP A 145 12.05 -0.87 13.05
C ASP A 145 11.41 -1.17 14.41
N THR A 146 10.99 -0.11 15.10
CA THR A 146 10.44 -0.17 16.45
C THR A 146 9.27 0.79 16.59
N LEU A 147 8.14 0.30 17.06
CA LEU A 147 6.96 1.08 17.33
C LEU A 147 6.73 1.16 18.84
N LYS A 148 6.95 2.36 19.42
CA LYS A 148 6.68 2.62 20.85
C LYS A 148 5.31 3.25 21.02
N VAL A 149 4.45 2.59 21.78
CA VAL A 149 3.13 3.08 22.14
C VAL A 149 3.14 3.46 23.61
N MET A 150 2.87 4.74 23.92
CA MET A 150 2.72 5.25 25.28
C MET A 150 1.27 5.65 25.50
N TYR A 151 0.70 5.21 26.61
CA TYR A 151 -0.72 5.41 26.91
C TYR A 151 -0.95 5.61 28.40
N THR A 152 -2.11 6.13 28.74
CA THR A 152 -2.59 6.23 30.14
C THR A 152 -4.01 5.72 30.21
N HIS A 153 -4.35 5.07 31.31
CA HIS A 153 -5.71 4.57 31.58
C HIS A 153 -6.65 5.66 32.11
N ASN A 154 -6.18 6.91 32.19
CA ASN A 154 -7.01 8.04 32.62
C ASN A 154 -7.58 8.78 31.41
N ALA A 155 -8.85 9.18 31.51
CA ALA A 155 -9.43 10.07 30.52
C ALA A 155 -8.64 11.38 30.49
N GLY A 156 -8.09 11.73 29.31
CA GLY A 156 -7.38 12.99 29.14
C GLY A 156 -8.30 14.20 29.41
N LYS A 157 -7.83 15.17 30.19
CA LYS A 157 -8.53 16.43 30.41
C LYS A 157 -7.89 17.53 29.57
N ARG A 158 -8.68 18.20 28.75
CA ARG A 158 -8.21 19.41 28.06
C ARG A 158 -8.02 20.51 29.09
N VAL A 159 -6.79 21.01 29.25
CA VAL A 159 -6.45 22.16 30.10
C VAL A 159 -6.04 23.33 29.22
N LYS A 160 -6.53 24.52 29.55
CA LYS A 160 -6.08 25.75 28.91
C LYS A 160 -4.64 26.03 29.35
N LEU A 161 -3.72 26.06 28.42
CA LEU A 161 -2.33 26.33 28.68
C LEU A 161 -2.16 27.86 28.73
N VAL A 162 -1.82 28.40 29.88
CA VAL A 162 -1.50 29.84 30.04
C VAL A 162 0.00 29.94 30.16
N VAL A 163 0.64 30.47 29.15
CA VAL A 163 2.09 30.75 29.20
C VAL A 163 2.31 32.03 30.03
N LYS A 164 2.86 31.88 31.24
CA LYS A 164 3.34 33.00 32.04
C LYS A 164 4.86 33.07 31.84
N GLY A 165 5.31 33.99 31.04
CA GLY A 165 6.73 34.23 30.81
C GLY A 165 6.96 35.71 30.46
N VAL A 166 8.13 36.21 30.78
CA VAL A 166 8.57 37.52 30.30
C VAL A 166 9.39 37.26 29.03
N ALA A 167 8.87 37.68 27.89
CA ALA A 167 9.63 37.65 26.66
C ALA A 167 10.56 38.87 26.60
N SER A 168 11.88 38.65 26.61
CA SER A 168 12.86 39.68 26.34
C SER A 168 13.20 39.69 24.85
N THR A 169 12.99 40.83 24.22
CA THR A 169 13.41 41.05 22.83
C THR A 169 14.82 41.70 22.80
N THR A 170 15.59 41.31 21.79
CA THR A 170 16.84 42.00 21.43
C THR A 170 16.52 43.43 20.98
N PRO A 171 17.41 44.43 21.24
CA PRO A 171 17.20 45.80 20.76
C PRO A 171 16.95 45.75 19.21
N GLN A 172 15.85 46.38 18.79
CA GLN A 172 15.33 46.46 17.43
C GLN A 172 14.28 45.39 17.01
N CYS A 173 13.83 44.51 17.91
CA CYS A 173 12.71 43.61 17.62
C CYS A 173 11.50 43.99 18.49
N VAL A 174 10.33 44.09 17.89
CA VAL A 174 9.05 44.33 18.59
C VAL A 174 8.23 43.04 18.54
N LEU A 175 7.71 42.62 19.67
CA LEU A 175 6.73 41.52 19.73
C LEU A 175 5.45 41.95 19.01
N SER A 176 5.12 41.20 17.93
CA SER A 176 3.88 41.39 17.19
C SER A 176 2.95 40.22 17.47
N GLY A 177 1.86 40.45 18.17
CA GLY A 177 0.78 39.50 18.44
C GLY A 177 0.54 39.20 19.91
N ASP A 178 -0.72 38.94 20.27
CA ASP A 178 -1.12 38.49 21.61
C ASP A 178 -0.72 37.02 21.80
N MET A 179 0.01 36.74 22.89
CA MET A 179 0.27 35.38 23.37
C MET A 179 -0.96 34.88 24.15
N THR A 180 -1.99 34.44 23.44
CA THR A 180 -3.16 33.78 24.04
C THR A 180 -3.18 32.31 23.71
#